data_01e13acb9c7ca73ca8b6865c6bb8b599
#
_entry.id   01e13acb9c7ca73ca8b6865c6bb8b599
#
_cell.length_a   1.000
_cell.length_b   1.000
_cell.length_c   1.000
_cell.angle_alpha   90.00
_cell.angle_beta   90.00
_cell.angle_gamma   90.00
#
_symmetry.space_group_name_H-M   'P 1'
#
loop_
_entity.id
_entity.type
_entity.pdbx_description
1 polymer ?
#
loop_
_entity_poly.entity_id
_entity_poly.type
_entity_poly.pdbx_seq_one_letter_code
_entity_poly.pdbx_strand_id
1 'polypeptide(L)'
;MNNNENTGNQETIQRLKTEESLWALVSGCTKEPYVVCDPETFDDEIMMFFSAQDAQEKAKQLNEAGIPVGIVKLEKRQMLLFYTSLYTMGINALLVSEGDTQTRIQLADFVRRNKPEQDPEGKLLVENPSLHLTALYYMQETRKPSVQEGNPQIKEWQDEISNYFSKGSFIAAVQKEGNGIPVVKLNDKEVYQAIFTDIMEFQKFNKENQLRPIV
;
A
#
# COMPACT_ATOMS: atom_id res chain seq x y z
N MET A 1 13.28 -29.90 2.67
CA MET A 1 12.96 -28.51 2.31
C MET A 1 14.21 -27.86 1.78
N ASN A 2 14.11 -27.28 0.63
CA ASN A 2 15.17 -27.22 -0.36
C ASN A 2 16.21 -26.12 -0.13
N ASN A 3 17.49 -26.49 -0.08
CA ASN A 3 18.64 -25.56 -0.07
C ASN A 3 18.62 -24.59 -1.28
N ASN A 4 17.99 -24.97 -2.40
CA ASN A 4 17.93 -24.14 -3.61
C ASN A 4 16.94 -22.96 -3.51
N GLU A 5 15.79 -23.11 -2.85
CA GLU A 5 14.83 -22.03 -2.67
C GLU A 5 15.38 -20.92 -1.75
N ASN A 6 16.09 -21.33 -0.69
CA ASN A 6 16.69 -20.37 0.24
C ASN A 6 17.83 -19.56 -0.42
N THR A 7 18.56 -20.17 -1.34
CA THR A 7 19.63 -19.48 -2.09
C THR A 7 19.05 -18.45 -3.08
N GLY A 8 17.99 -18.80 -3.81
CA GLY A 8 17.31 -17.90 -4.73
C GLY A 8 16.68 -16.69 -4.04
N ASN A 9 16.05 -16.91 -2.87
CA ASN A 9 15.48 -15.83 -2.07
C ASN A 9 16.55 -14.85 -1.57
N GLN A 10 17.71 -15.34 -1.12
CA GLN A 10 18.81 -14.49 -0.66
C GLN A 10 19.42 -13.66 -1.79
N GLU A 11 19.57 -14.23 -2.98
CA GLU A 11 20.03 -13.49 -4.16
C GLU A 11 19.05 -12.37 -4.54
N THR A 12 17.76 -12.68 -4.60
CA THR A 12 16.71 -11.71 -4.87
C THR A 12 16.67 -10.59 -3.83
N ILE A 13 16.78 -10.93 -2.53
CA ILE A 13 16.86 -9.94 -1.44
C ILE A 13 18.08 -9.04 -1.61
N GLN A 14 19.24 -9.60 -1.96
CA GLN A 14 20.45 -8.82 -2.19
C GLN A 14 20.28 -7.84 -3.35
N ARG A 15 19.66 -8.28 -4.45
CA ARG A 15 19.39 -7.42 -5.60
C ARG A 15 18.39 -6.32 -5.26
N LEU A 16 17.31 -6.62 -4.54
CA LEU A 16 16.36 -5.61 -4.06
C LEU A 16 17.02 -4.50 -3.22
N LYS A 17 18.14 -4.82 -2.53
CA LYS A 17 18.91 -3.85 -1.73
C LYS A 17 19.93 -3.05 -2.53
N THR A 18 20.43 -3.59 -3.64
CA THR A 18 21.57 -3.03 -4.36
C THR A 18 21.25 -2.37 -5.68
N GLU A 19 20.12 -2.74 -6.33
CA GLU A 19 19.70 -2.15 -7.59
C GLU A 19 19.49 -0.64 -7.48
N GLU A 20 19.86 0.10 -8.52
CA GLU A 20 19.68 1.56 -8.60
C GLU A 20 18.23 1.96 -8.89
N SER A 21 17.48 1.09 -9.53
CA SER A 21 16.06 1.27 -9.77
C SER A 21 15.32 -0.05 -9.85
N LEU A 22 14.06 -0.05 -9.41
CA LEU A 22 13.11 -1.15 -9.53
C LEU A 22 11.80 -0.62 -10.12
N TRP A 23 10.96 -1.53 -10.52
CA TRP A 23 9.65 -1.20 -11.07
C TRP A 23 8.57 -1.90 -10.25
N ALA A 24 7.44 -1.23 -10.03
CA ALA A 24 6.27 -1.79 -9.36
C ALA A 24 5.00 -1.49 -10.15
N LEU A 25 3.98 -2.33 -9.97
CA LEU A 25 2.65 -2.04 -10.50
C LEU A 25 1.89 -1.09 -9.55
N VAL A 26 1.19 -0.14 -10.16
CA VAL A 26 0.32 0.81 -9.47
C VAL A 26 -1.10 0.63 -9.97
N SER A 27 -2.06 0.52 -9.07
CA SER A 27 -3.47 0.43 -9.42
C SER A 27 -3.97 1.73 -10.05
N GLY A 28 -4.59 1.63 -11.21
CA GLY A 28 -5.28 2.75 -11.85
C GLY A 28 -6.47 3.25 -11.05
N CYS A 29 -7.02 2.41 -10.17
CA CYS A 29 -8.19 2.71 -9.34
C CYS A 29 -7.86 3.48 -8.06
N THR A 30 -6.71 3.20 -7.44
CA THR A 30 -6.33 3.77 -6.13
C THR A 30 -5.15 4.73 -6.22
N LYS A 31 -4.31 4.61 -7.23
CA LYS A 31 -3.00 5.29 -7.38
C LYS A 31 -1.95 4.85 -6.35
N GLU A 32 -2.25 3.80 -5.60
CA GLU A 32 -1.36 3.10 -4.68
C GLU A 32 -0.81 1.81 -5.34
N PRO A 33 0.17 1.12 -4.74
CA PRO A 33 0.63 -0.17 -5.24
C PRO A 33 -0.54 -1.11 -5.53
N TYR A 34 -0.47 -1.83 -6.65
CA TYR A 34 -1.48 -2.83 -6.98
C TYR A 34 -1.28 -4.06 -6.11
N VAL A 35 -2.26 -4.33 -5.24
CA VAL A 35 -2.20 -5.41 -4.24
C VAL A 35 -3.03 -6.60 -4.69
N VAL A 36 -2.48 -7.79 -4.48
CA VAL A 36 -3.18 -9.06 -4.68
C VAL A 36 -2.98 -9.95 -3.45
N CYS A 37 -4.02 -10.74 -3.12
CA CYS A 37 -3.90 -11.80 -2.14
C CYS A 37 -3.59 -13.12 -2.86
N ASP A 38 -2.52 -13.78 -2.45
CA ASP A 38 -2.22 -15.13 -2.95
C ASP A 38 -3.22 -16.13 -2.37
N PRO A 39 -3.91 -16.93 -3.21
CA PRO A 39 -4.97 -17.82 -2.74
C PRO A 39 -4.47 -19.04 -1.95
N GLU A 40 -3.17 -19.36 -2.03
CA GLU A 40 -2.59 -20.53 -1.36
C GLU A 40 -1.91 -20.15 -0.04
N THR A 41 -1.17 -19.04 -0.03
CA THR A 41 -0.40 -18.61 1.14
C THR A 41 -1.12 -17.55 1.96
N PHE A 42 -2.15 -16.91 1.38
CA PHE A 42 -2.86 -15.75 1.95
C PHE A 42 -1.94 -14.56 2.22
N ASP A 43 -0.83 -14.48 1.48
CA ASP A 43 0.02 -13.30 1.50
C ASP A 43 -0.62 -12.16 0.70
N ASP A 44 -0.61 -10.98 1.29
CA ASP A 44 -0.98 -9.74 0.63
C ASP A 44 0.26 -9.14 -0.01
N GLU A 45 0.35 -9.25 -1.34
CA GLU A 45 1.58 -8.98 -2.06
C GLU A 45 1.44 -7.93 -3.16
N ILE A 46 2.56 -7.29 -3.48
CA ILE A 46 2.70 -6.42 -4.64
C ILE A 46 3.69 -7.02 -5.63
N MET A 47 3.52 -6.68 -6.90
CA MET A 47 4.42 -7.14 -7.95
C MET A 47 5.57 -6.15 -8.17
N MET A 48 6.80 -6.67 -8.11
CA MET A 48 8.05 -5.93 -8.33
C MET A 48 8.84 -6.53 -9.48
N PHE A 49 9.61 -5.70 -10.19
CA PHE A 49 10.38 -6.10 -11.38
C PHE A 49 11.74 -5.42 -11.39
N PHE A 50 12.74 -6.16 -11.88
CA PHE A 50 14.07 -5.60 -12.12
C PHE A 50 14.16 -4.83 -13.45
N SER A 51 13.28 -5.12 -14.41
CA SER A 51 13.24 -4.46 -15.72
C SER A 51 11.94 -3.72 -15.98
N ALA A 52 12.04 -2.61 -16.73
CA ALA A 52 10.87 -1.89 -17.21
C ALA A 52 10.05 -2.73 -18.20
N GLN A 53 10.71 -3.59 -18.98
CA GLN A 53 10.07 -4.41 -19.99
C GLN A 53 9.13 -5.43 -19.35
N ASP A 54 9.59 -6.17 -18.33
CA ASP A 54 8.78 -7.18 -17.63
C ASP A 54 7.58 -6.51 -16.93
N ALA A 55 7.82 -5.35 -16.31
CA ALA A 55 6.74 -4.56 -15.70
C ALA A 55 5.68 -4.11 -16.71
N GLN A 56 6.11 -3.63 -17.90
CA GLN A 56 5.20 -3.21 -18.98
C GLN A 56 4.40 -4.37 -19.54
N GLU A 57 5.04 -5.51 -19.74
CA GLU A 57 4.37 -6.72 -20.25
C GLU A 57 3.31 -7.21 -19.27
N LYS A 58 3.64 -7.27 -17.98
CA LYS A 58 2.68 -7.66 -16.94
C LYS A 58 1.54 -6.65 -16.82
N ALA A 59 1.83 -5.36 -16.86
CA ALA A 59 0.82 -4.31 -16.85
C ALA A 59 -0.12 -4.42 -18.05
N LYS A 60 0.40 -4.71 -19.25
CA LYS A 60 -0.39 -4.93 -20.46
C LYS A 60 -1.34 -6.11 -20.30
N GLN A 61 -0.85 -7.27 -19.82
CA GLN A 61 -1.67 -8.46 -19.57
C GLN A 61 -2.83 -8.17 -18.62
N LEU A 62 -2.58 -7.46 -17.50
CA LEU A 62 -3.60 -7.09 -16.54
C LEU A 62 -4.63 -6.12 -17.11
N ASN A 63 -4.18 -5.11 -17.86
CA ASN A 63 -5.08 -4.16 -18.53
C ASN A 63 -5.97 -4.85 -19.57
N GLU A 64 -5.45 -5.80 -20.35
CA GLU A 64 -6.22 -6.63 -21.29
C GLU A 64 -7.24 -7.51 -20.57
N ALA A 65 -6.94 -7.93 -19.32
CA ALA A 65 -7.88 -8.64 -18.46
C ALA A 65 -8.89 -7.71 -17.74
N GLY A 66 -8.89 -6.40 -18.03
CA GLY A 66 -9.80 -5.42 -17.44
C GLY A 66 -9.39 -4.92 -16.05
N ILE A 67 -8.15 -5.16 -15.65
CA ILE A 67 -7.58 -4.68 -14.39
C ILE A 67 -6.70 -3.47 -14.68
N PRO A 68 -7.14 -2.24 -14.38
CA PRO A 68 -6.41 -1.03 -14.73
C PRO A 68 -5.18 -0.87 -13.84
N VAL A 69 -4.00 -1.06 -14.42
CA VAL A 69 -2.71 -0.86 -13.74
C VAL A 69 -1.77 -0.04 -14.61
N GLY A 70 -0.88 0.70 -13.96
CA GLY A 70 0.28 1.34 -14.54
C GLY A 70 1.56 0.80 -13.92
N ILE A 71 2.70 1.36 -14.35
CA ILE A 71 4.00 1.06 -13.76
C ILE A 71 4.59 2.32 -13.14
N VAL A 72 5.36 2.14 -12.08
CA VAL A 72 6.16 3.19 -11.46
C VAL A 72 7.61 2.74 -11.34
N LYS A 73 8.53 3.64 -11.66
CA LYS A 73 9.95 3.45 -11.40
C LYS A 73 10.28 3.94 -10.00
N LEU A 74 10.93 3.12 -9.22
CA LEU A 74 11.43 3.43 -7.89
C LEU A 74 12.94 3.60 -7.96
N GLU A 75 13.42 4.80 -7.69
CA GLU A 75 14.84 5.07 -7.56
C GLU A 75 15.34 4.58 -6.19
N LYS A 76 16.59 4.18 -6.09
CA LYS A 76 17.20 3.65 -4.86
C LYS A 76 16.90 4.46 -3.60
N ARG A 77 16.96 5.77 -3.70
CA ARG A 77 16.66 6.70 -2.59
C ARG A 77 15.21 6.61 -2.08
N GLN A 78 14.29 6.09 -2.89
CA GLN A 78 12.86 5.99 -2.57
C GLN A 78 12.51 4.61 -1.99
N MET A 79 13.32 3.58 -2.26
CA MET A 79 13.00 2.18 -1.98
C MET A 79 12.74 1.92 -0.49
N LEU A 80 13.59 2.44 0.41
CA LEU A 80 13.41 2.20 1.84
C LEU A 80 12.08 2.78 2.34
N LEU A 81 11.75 4.01 1.92
CA LEU A 81 10.48 4.64 2.27
C LEU A 81 9.31 3.85 1.67
N PHE A 82 9.42 3.42 0.42
CA PHE A 82 8.42 2.61 -0.26
C PHE A 82 8.18 1.29 0.48
N TYR A 83 9.22 0.51 0.76
CA TYR A 83 9.08 -0.75 1.50
C TYR A 83 8.51 -0.54 2.92
N THR A 84 8.90 0.55 3.58
CA THR A 84 8.36 0.87 4.91
C THR A 84 6.87 1.22 4.84
N SER A 85 6.43 1.89 3.77
CA SER A 85 5.01 2.23 3.59
C SER A 85 4.12 1.01 3.38
N LEU A 86 4.65 -0.08 2.82
CA LEU A 86 3.89 -1.32 2.63
C LEU A 86 3.36 -1.89 3.95
N TYR A 87 4.11 -1.74 5.04
CA TYR A 87 3.65 -2.16 6.36
C TYR A 87 2.41 -1.39 6.84
N THR A 88 2.34 -0.08 6.59
CA THR A 88 1.18 0.73 6.97
C THR A 88 -0.03 0.42 6.09
N MET A 89 0.21 -0.11 4.90
CA MET A 89 -0.83 -0.59 3.98
C MET A 89 -1.30 -2.02 4.28
N GLY A 90 -0.64 -2.74 5.20
CA GLY A 90 -0.97 -4.13 5.53
C GLY A 90 -0.36 -5.17 4.59
N ILE A 91 0.50 -4.75 3.66
CA ILE A 91 1.16 -5.64 2.70
C ILE A 91 2.34 -6.34 3.38
N ASN A 92 2.43 -7.66 3.23
CA ASN A 92 3.44 -8.47 3.91
C ASN A 92 4.45 -9.13 2.97
N ALA A 93 4.19 -9.17 1.65
CA ALA A 93 5.07 -9.84 0.70
C ALA A 93 5.30 -9.05 -0.60
N LEU A 94 6.40 -9.37 -1.27
CA LEU A 94 6.73 -8.93 -2.62
C LEU A 94 6.78 -10.14 -3.55
N LEU A 95 6.06 -10.10 -4.65
CA LEU A 95 6.22 -11.03 -5.76
C LEU A 95 7.18 -10.41 -6.78
N VAL A 96 8.44 -10.82 -6.72
CA VAL A 96 9.50 -10.30 -7.57
C VAL A 96 9.59 -11.14 -8.84
N SER A 97 9.42 -10.51 -10.00
CA SER A 97 9.44 -11.20 -11.30
C SER A 97 10.64 -10.79 -12.13
N GLU A 98 11.29 -11.77 -12.76
CA GLU A 98 12.37 -11.61 -13.71
C GLU A 98 12.17 -12.61 -14.86
N GLY A 99 11.74 -12.13 -16.03
CA GLY A 99 11.28 -13.00 -17.12
C GLY A 99 10.17 -13.93 -16.63
N ASP A 100 10.36 -15.23 -16.85
CA ASP A 100 9.40 -16.27 -16.44
C ASP A 100 9.54 -16.69 -14.96
N THR A 101 10.55 -16.19 -14.25
CA THR A 101 10.80 -16.57 -12.85
C THR A 101 10.11 -15.61 -11.91
N GLN A 102 9.43 -16.16 -10.91
CA GLN A 102 8.83 -15.41 -9.81
C GLN A 102 9.37 -15.88 -8.46
N THR A 103 9.75 -14.93 -7.63
CA THR A 103 10.26 -15.19 -6.28
C THR A 103 9.43 -14.38 -5.29
N ARG A 104 8.81 -15.08 -4.32
CA ARG A 104 8.11 -14.43 -3.21
C ARG A 104 9.07 -14.13 -2.09
N ILE A 105 9.12 -12.88 -1.67
CA ILE A 105 9.95 -12.39 -0.56
C ILE A 105 9.04 -11.80 0.51
N GLN A 106 9.10 -12.37 1.71
CA GLN A 106 8.43 -11.78 2.85
C GLN A 106 9.07 -10.44 3.21
N LEU A 107 8.29 -9.40 3.37
CA LEU A 107 8.78 -8.05 3.64
C LEU A 107 9.63 -8.01 4.93
N ALA A 108 9.27 -8.81 5.93
CA ALA A 108 9.98 -8.91 7.20
C ALA A 108 11.39 -9.53 7.09
N ASP A 109 11.68 -10.27 6.01
CA ASP A 109 12.97 -10.92 5.82
C ASP A 109 14.07 -9.94 5.40
N PHE A 110 13.71 -8.80 4.82
CA PHE A 110 14.71 -7.86 4.34
C PHE A 110 14.54 -6.40 4.81
N VAL A 111 13.36 -6.00 5.27
CA VAL A 111 13.10 -4.67 5.84
C VAL A 111 12.63 -4.81 7.29
N ARG A 112 13.49 -4.38 8.20
CA ARG A 112 13.13 -4.32 9.62
C ARG A 112 12.50 -2.98 9.93
N ARG A 113 11.33 -3.02 10.55
CA ARG A 113 10.66 -1.85 11.06
C ARG A 113 10.90 -1.75 12.55
N ASN A 114 11.64 -0.72 12.97
CA ASN A 114 11.75 -0.41 14.39
C ASN A 114 10.42 0.24 14.84
N LYS A 115 9.52 -0.57 15.42
CA LYS A 115 8.42 -0.03 16.20
C LYS A 115 8.97 0.26 17.58
N PRO A 116 8.89 1.50 18.09
CA PRO A 116 9.22 1.76 19.48
C PRO A 116 8.21 0.99 20.34
N GLU A 117 8.70 0.06 21.17
CA GLU A 117 7.86 -0.73 22.10
C GLU A 117 7.17 0.16 23.14
N GLN A 118 7.75 1.29 23.45
CA GLN A 118 7.16 2.39 24.21
C GLN A 118 7.77 3.69 23.70
N ASP A 119 6.95 4.64 23.30
CA ASP A 119 7.45 5.98 23.03
C ASP A 119 7.73 6.68 24.37
N PRO A 120 9.01 7.00 24.70
CA PRO A 120 9.37 7.66 25.93
C PRO A 120 8.75 9.07 26.06
N GLU A 121 8.25 9.65 24.98
CA GLU A 121 7.60 10.95 24.94
C GLU A 121 6.06 10.89 24.93
N GLY A 122 5.47 9.69 25.06
CA GLY A 122 4.00 9.50 25.08
C GLY A 122 3.34 9.76 23.73
N LYS A 123 4.10 9.70 22.62
CA LYS A 123 3.54 9.82 21.28
C LYS A 123 2.79 8.55 20.90
N LEU A 124 1.55 8.67 20.49
CA LEU A 124 0.74 7.55 20.04
C LEU A 124 1.10 7.22 18.57
N LEU A 125 1.53 5.97 18.33
CA LEU A 125 1.68 5.45 16.98
C LEU A 125 0.31 5.04 16.45
N VAL A 126 -0.22 5.81 15.50
CA VAL A 126 -1.48 5.50 14.82
C VAL A 126 -1.20 4.77 13.53
N GLU A 127 -1.71 3.54 13.41
CA GLU A 127 -1.65 2.72 12.21
C GLU A 127 -2.88 1.81 12.13
N ASN A 128 -3.44 1.72 10.93
CA ASN A 128 -4.61 0.89 10.64
C ASN A 128 -4.36 0.02 9.39
N PRO A 129 -3.35 -0.88 9.41
CA PRO A 129 -2.94 -1.63 8.22
C PRO A 129 -4.07 -2.50 7.65
N SER A 130 -4.86 -3.18 8.50
CA SER A 130 -5.99 -3.99 8.03
C SER A 130 -7.06 -3.15 7.36
N LEU A 131 -7.42 -1.99 7.93
CA LEU A 131 -8.36 -1.08 7.28
C LEU A 131 -7.83 -0.57 5.94
N HIS A 132 -6.56 -0.19 5.89
CA HIS A 132 -5.94 0.33 4.67
C HIS A 132 -5.95 -0.74 3.56
N LEU A 133 -5.51 -1.95 3.88
CA LEU A 133 -5.48 -3.09 2.97
C LEU A 133 -6.89 -3.43 2.41
N THR A 134 -7.87 -3.61 3.30
CA THR A 134 -9.25 -3.93 2.89
C THR A 134 -9.83 -2.81 2.03
N ALA A 135 -9.53 -1.53 2.34
CA ALA A 135 -9.94 -0.40 1.51
C ALA A 135 -9.27 -0.41 0.12
N LEU A 136 -8.00 -0.82 0.01
CA LEU A 136 -7.32 -0.99 -1.28
C LEU A 136 -8.01 -2.06 -2.13
N TYR A 137 -8.30 -3.24 -1.59
CA TYR A 137 -9.05 -4.30 -2.29
C TYR A 137 -10.42 -3.83 -2.73
N TYR A 138 -11.18 -3.24 -1.82
CA TYR A 138 -12.51 -2.71 -2.11
C TYR A 138 -12.48 -1.69 -3.26
N MET A 139 -11.56 -0.73 -3.21
CA MET A 139 -11.46 0.29 -4.25
C MET A 139 -10.91 -0.26 -5.58
N GLN A 140 -9.99 -1.20 -5.55
CA GLN A 140 -9.49 -1.87 -6.75
C GLN A 140 -10.65 -2.59 -7.46
N GLU A 141 -11.51 -3.28 -6.72
CA GLU A 141 -12.63 -4.02 -7.29
C GLU A 141 -13.76 -3.11 -7.75
N THR A 142 -14.18 -2.16 -6.93
CA THR A 142 -15.37 -1.33 -7.21
C THR A 142 -15.15 -0.22 -8.25
N ARG A 143 -13.91 0.18 -8.48
CA ARG A 143 -13.56 1.24 -9.43
C ARG A 143 -13.01 0.74 -10.76
N LYS A 144 -12.85 -0.57 -10.94
CA LYS A 144 -12.43 -1.13 -12.24
C LYS A 144 -13.58 -0.99 -13.26
N PRO A 145 -13.27 -0.85 -14.56
CA PRO A 145 -14.31 -0.67 -15.60
C PRO A 145 -15.30 -1.84 -15.70
N SER A 146 -14.87 -3.05 -15.33
CA SER A 146 -15.65 -4.29 -15.40
C SER A 146 -16.11 -4.76 -14.02
N VAL A 147 -16.74 -3.88 -13.26
CA VAL A 147 -17.31 -4.27 -11.95
C VAL A 147 -18.36 -5.37 -12.16
N GLN A 148 -18.16 -6.50 -11.49
CA GLN A 148 -19.19 -7.55 -11.44
C GLN A 148 -20.26 -7.18 -10.43
N GLU A 149 -21.47 -6.91 -10.90
CA GLU A 149 -22.61 -6.71 -10.02
C GLU A 149 -22.88 -7.99 -9.22
N GLY A 150 -23.07 -7.83 -7.89
CA GLY A 150 -23.36 -8.94 -7.00
C GLY A 150 -22.15 -9.76 -6.54
N ASN A 151 -20.91 -9.28 -6.73
CA ASN A 151 -19.73 -9.90 -6.14
C ASN A 151 -19.85 -9.90 -4.59
N PRO A 152 -19.96 -11.07 -3.92
CA PRO A 152 -20.15 -11.15 -2.47
C PRO A 152 -18.97 -10.57 -1.68
N GLN A 153 -17.77 -10.62 -2.24
CA GLN A 153 -16.55 -10.12 -1.62
C GLN A 153 -16.61 -8.61 -1.38
N ILE A 154 -17.31 -7.85 -2.23
CA ILE A 154 -17.49 -6.40 -2.04
C ILE A 154 -18.23 -6.12 -0.73
N LYS A 155 -19.26 -6.91 -0.42
CA LYS A 155 -20.02 -6.77 0.83
C LYS A 155 -19.17 -7.13 2.04
N GLU A 156 -18.42 -8.21 1.95
CA GLU A 156 -17.49 -8.64 3.03
C GLU A 156 -16.49 -7.52 3.34
N TRP A 157 -15.86 -6.96 2.33
CA TRP A 157 -14.93 -5.84 2.52
C TRP A 157 -15.61 -4.58 3.10
N GLN A 158 -16.85 -4.27 2.72
CA GLN A 158 -17.60 -3.16 3.33
C GLN A 158 -17.84 -3.38 4.82
N ASP A 159 -18.22 -4.60 5.21
CA ASP A 159 -18.45 -4.97 6.60
C ASP A 159 -17.14 -4.93 7.41
N GLU A 160 -16.04 -5.41 6.82
CA GLU A 160 -14.70 -5.33 7.43
C GLU A 160 -14.23 -3.88 7.60
N ILE A 161 -14.34 -3.04 6.56
CA ILE A 161 -14.00 -1.62 6.61
C ILE A 161 -14.77 -0.95 7.75
N SER A 162 -16.08 -1.19 7.85
CA SER A 162 -16.93 -0.63 8.91
C SER A 162 -16.47 -1.08 10.30
N ASN A 163 -16.11 -2.36 10.44
CA ASN A 163 -15.63 -2.91 11.71
C ASN A 163 -14.27 -2.34 12.10
N TYR A 164 -13.30 -2.28 11.17
CA TYR A 164 -11.98 -1.70 11.44
C TYR A 164 -12.07 -0.21 11.72
N PHE A 165 -12.91 0.50 10.97
CA PHE A 165 -13.14 1.93 11.18
C PHE A 165 -13.70 2.22 12.58
N SER A 166 -14.67 1.43 13.04
CA SER A 166 -15.30 1.63 14.36
C SER A 166 -14.36 1.37 15.54
N LYS A 167 -13.28 0.62 15.34
CA LYS A 167 -12.31 0.21 16.36
C LYS A 167 -10.96 0.92 16.24
N GLY A 168 -10.72 1.59 15.12
CA GLY A 168 -9.45 2.24 14.81
C GLY A 168 -9.25 3.56 15.57
N SER A 169 -8.01 3.95 15.71
CA SER A 169 -7.61 5.32 16.04
C SER A 169 -7.08 5.99 14.79
N PHE A 170 -7.41 7.26 14.59
CA PHE A 170 -7.12 7.98 13.36
C PHE A 170 -6.39 9.30 13.65
N ILE A 171 -5.60 9.72 12.67
CA ILE A 171 -5.02 11.06 12.68
C ILE A 171 -6.01 12.02 12.02
N ALA A 172 -6.35 13.09 12.72
CA ALA A 172 -7.05 14.24 12.14
C ALA A 172 -6.05 15.38 11.87
N ALA A 173 -6.40 16.24 10.91
CA ALA A 173 -5.61 17.41 10.59
C ALA A 173 -6.18 18.66 11.26
N VAL A 174 -5.31 19.51 11.80
CA VAL A 174 -5.68 20.88 12.24
C VAL A 174 -4.68 21.88 11.68
N GLN A 175 -5.12 23.10 11.41
CA GLN A 175 -4.23 24.16 10.98
C GLN A 175 -3.21 24.51 12.08
N LYS A 176 -1.96 24.75 11.70
CA LYS A 176 -0.90 25.19 12.63
C LYS A 176 -1.21 26.54 13.22
N GLU A 177 -1.81 27.42 12.42
CA GLU A 177 -2.24 28.76 12.82
C GLU A 177 -3.76 28.75 13.00
N GLY A 178 -4.25 29.18 14.17
CA GLY A 178 -5.68 29.38 14.44
C GLY A 178 -6.50 28.13 14.80
N ASN A 179 -5.89 26.94 14.86
CA ASN A 179 -6.57 25.68 15.21
C ASN A 179 -7.80 25.32 14.37
N GLY A 180 -7.95 25.88 13.18
CA GLY A 180 -9.03 25.51 12.26
C GLY A 180 -8.91 24.07 11.77
N ILE A 181 -10.05 23.42 11.53
CA ILE A 181 -10.10 22.07 10.93
C ILE A 181 -10.21 22.24 9.43
N PRO A 182 -9.24 21.72 8.64
CA PRO A 182 -9.34 21.74 7.19
C PRO A 182 -10.49 20.84 6.74
N VAL A 183 -11.27 21.32 5.79
CA VAL A 183 -12.37 20.56 5.21
C VAL A 183 -12.15 20.32 3.74
N VAL A 184 -12.55 19.15 3.27
CA VAL A 184 -12.57 18.75 1.87
C VAL A 184 -14.01 18.90 1.37
N LYS A 185 -14.21 19.68 0.31
CA LYS A 185 -15.50 19.83 -0.37
C LYS A 185 -15.52 18.89 -1.58
N LEU A 186 -16.46 17.95 -1.61
CA LEU A 186 -16.68 17.10 -2.79
C LEU A 186 -17.60 17.81 -3.81
N ASN A 187 -18.51 18.62 -3.29
CA ASN A 187 -19.40 19.48 -4.06
C ASN A 187 -19.89 20.65 -3.18
N ASP A 188 -20.80 21.50 -3.68
CA ASP A 188 -21.29 22.67 -2.94
C ASP A 188 -22.08 22.34 -1.65
N LYS A 189 -22.51 21.10 -1.47
CA LYS A 189 -23.36 20.67 -0.33
C LYS A 189 -22.64 19.74 0.64
N GLU A 190 -21.58 19.07 0.20
CA GLU A 190 -20.91 18.02 0.97
C GLU A 190 -19.52 18.47 1.40
N VAL A 191 -19.37 18.59 2.70
CA VAL A 191 -18.13 19.02 3.35
C VAL A 191 -17.69 17.93 4.31
N TYR A 192 -16.45 17.49 4.19
CA TYR A 192 -15.89 16.39 4.96
C TYR A 192 -14.62 16.83 5.68
N GLN A 193 -14.40 16.28 6.87
CA GLN A 193 -13.10 16.33 7.55
C GLN A 193 -12.27 15.15 7.08
N ALA A 194 -11.03 15.42 6.65
CA ALA A 194 -10.10 14.35 6.34
C ALA A 194 -9.56 13.72 7.63
N ILE A 195 -9.56 12.38 7.65
CA ILE A 195 -8.90 11.57 8.65
C ILE A 195 -7.96 10.59 7.94
N PHE A 196 -6.90 10.15 8.63
CA PHE A 196 -5.83 9.37 8.03
C PHE A 196 -5.56 8.11 8.85
N THR A 197 -5.30 7.02 8.17
CA THR A 197 -5.00 5.71 8.75
C THR A 197 -3.68 5.70 9.48
N ASP A 198 -2.74 6.56 9.06
CA ASP A 198 -1.39 6.66 9.58
C ASP A 198 -0.73 8.00 9.23
N ILE A 199 0.48 8.22 9.74
CA ILE A 199 1.22 9.47 9.53
C ILE A 199 1.65 9.67 8.06
N MET A 200 1.88 8.60 7.30
CA MET A 200 2.31 8.72 5.90
C MET A 200 1.17 9.23 5.03
N GLU A 201 -0.05 8.76 5.27
CA GLU A 201 -1.25 9.28 4.59
C GLU A 201 -1.52 10.73 4.95
N PHE A 202 -1.36 11.10 6.22
CA PHE A 202 -1.42 12.50 6.62
C PHE A 202 -0.36 13.36 5.89
N GLN A 203 0.87 12.88 5.75
CA GLN A 203 1.94 13.61 5.06
C GLN A 203 1.67 13.78 3.55
N LYS A 204 1.07 12.78 2.89
CA LYS A 204 0.63 12.88 1.49
C LYS A 204 -0.39 14.01 1.29
N PHE A 205 -1.25 14.23 2.27
CA PHE A 205 -2.24 15.31 2.26
C PHE A 205 -1.61 16.68 2.59
N ASN A 206 -0.71 16.74 3.55
CA ASN A 206 -0.10 17.96 4.09
C ASN A 206 1.17 18.41 3.32
N LYS A 207 1.11 18.47 2.00
CA LYS A 207 2.25 18.82 1.13
C LYS A 207 2.86 20.18 1.42
N GLU A 208 2.04 21.15 1.81
CA GLU A 208 2.45 22.53 2.12
C GLU A 208 2.90 22.70 3.58
N ASN A 209 2.87 21.62 4.37
CA ASN A 209 3.27 21.62 5.78
C ASN A 209 2.54 22.68 6.65
N GLN A 210 1.29 23.00 6.30
CA GLN A 210 0.47 23.99 7.03
C GLN A 210 -0.35 23.36 8.16
N LEU A 211 -0.41 22.02 8.19
CA LEU A 211 -1.24 21.27 9.13
C LEU A 211 -0.37 20.56 10.16
N ARG A 212 -0.95 20.30 11.33
CA ARG A 212 -0.39 19.42 12.35
C ARG A 212 -1.35 18.23 12.60
N PRO A 213 -0.80 17.03 12.89
CA PRO A 213 -1.63 15.87 13.22
C PRO A 213 -2.13 15.98 14.67
N ILE A 214 -3.35 15.48 14.88
CA ILE A 214 -3.92 15.18 16.21
C ILE A 214 -4.55 13.77 16.16
N VAL A 215 -4.64 13.10 17.31
CA VAL A 215 -5.30 11.79 17.47
C VAL A 215 -6.53 11.96 18.34
#